data_677bc8c37d2ec2c701bcfbe9906cd3e5
#
_entry.id   677bc8c37d2ec2c701bcfbe9906cd3e5
#
_cell.length_a   1.000
_cell.length_b   1.000
_cell.length_c   1.000
_cell.angle_alpha   90.00
_cell.angle_beta   90.00
_cell.angle_gamma   90.00
#
_symmetry.space_group_name_H-M   'P 1'
#
loop_
_entity.id
_entity.type
_entity.pdbx_description
1 polymer ?
#
loop_
_entity_poly.entity_id
_entity_poly.type
_entity_poly.pdbx_seq_one_letter_code
_entity_poly.pdbx_strand_id
1 'polypeptide(L)'
;MSKEITNDLINDFENDFNSSKANKIAARAAQENGIFKASQNLQTKINLDPTFSIEIDTGKVANQKQSGRCWMFSALNTMRHSIQKNFKIKDFELSQNYTNFWDKFEKSNWFFENVIATADKELGDRKVSFLFTTPQQDGGQWDMLCGIIEKYGIAPKKVYPETANATNSSALNDTLNTLLRKDGLELRKMVQDGKSEDEVQARKNEMLREVYRILAISLGVPPKKFNFEYKDDDGNYHRDADLSPQDFFKKYVNWDLSEYISTINAPTKDKPFHKVFSVEYLGNVEGGRQVRHLNLPVDEMKDLIIKQLKNGEVVWFGSNVVKDSERQAGLLDTELYKRDDLFDVDFNMSKADMLDSGESMMDHAMVITGVDLVDGKPTKWKIENSWGEKPGFKGYFVMSDKWFDKFVYQAVINKKYLSDDLKKAFEEGSKDPIQLLPWDPMGALAKNY
;
A
#
# COMPACT_ATOMS: atom_id res chain seq x y z
N MET A 1 -26.16 -34.43 -21.15
CA MET A 1 -26.03 -34.29 -19.68
C MET A 1 -26.81 -33.07 -19.26
N SER A 2 -27.62 -33.18 -18.19
CA SER A 2 -28.31 -32.04 -17.59
C SER A 2 -27.31 -31.02 -17.07
N LYS A 3 -27.60 -29.72 -17.22
CA LYS A 3 -26.83 -28.64 -16.58
C LYS A 3 -27.25 -28.42 -15.13
N GLU A 4 -28.35 -29.07 -14.71
CA GLU A 4 -28.92 -28.97 -13.37
C GLU A 4 -28.24 -29.96 -12.43
N ILE A 5 -28.06 -29.57 -11.18
CA ILE A 5 -27.67 -30.46 -10.09
C ILE A 5 -28.89 -31.29 -9.71
N THR A 6 -28.85 -32.58 -10.02
CA THR A 6 -29.97 -33.51 -9.74
C THR A 6 -29.83 -34.16 -8.36
N ASN A 7 -30.94 -34.67 -7.80
CA ASN A 7 -30.92 -35.43 -6.55
C ASN A 7 -30.02 -36.66 -6.61
N ASP A 8 -29.97 -37.35 -7.75
CA ASP A 8 -29.10 -38.52 -7.93
C ASP A 8 -27.60 -38.10 -7.83
N LEU A 9 -27.22 -36.95 -8.40
CA LEU A 9 -25.87 -36.42 -8.31
C LEU A 9 -25.53 -36.03 -6.86
N ILE A 10 -26.50 -35.43 -6.13
CA ILE A 10 -26.32 -35.09 -4.69
C ILE A 10 -26.10 -36.36 -3.86
N ASN A 11 -26.91 -37.40 -4.08
CA ASN A 11 -26.76 -38.68 -3.40
C ASN A 11 -25.40 -39.34 -3.64
N ASP A 12 -24.89 -39.23 -4.87
CA ASP A 12 -23.54 -39.73 -5.23
C ASP A 12 -22.46 -38.98 -4.45
N PHE A 13 -22.52 -37.65 -4.40
CA PHE A 13 -21.59 -36.80 -3.61
C PHE A 13 -21.66 -37.12 -2.11
N GLU A 14 -22.86 -37.30 -1.55
CA GLU A 14 -23.04 -37.68 -0.15
C GLU A 14 -22.43 -39.07 0.16
N ASN A 15 -22.60 -40.02 -0.73
CA ASN A 15 -22.03 -41.37 -0.60
C ASN A 15 -20.50 -41.31 -0.67
N ASP A 16 -19.94 -40.59 -1.60
CA ASP A 16 -18.48 -40.35 -1.73
C ASP A 16 -17.93 -39.74 -0.44
N PHE A 17 -18.49 -38.60 0.01
CA PHE A 17 -18.11 -37.95 1.28
C PHE A 17 -18.17 -38.93 2.47
N ASN A 18 -19.27 -39.68 2.57
CA ASN A 18 -19.49 -40.61 3.70
C ASN A 18 -18.62 -41.86 3.66
N SER A 19 -18.06 -42.22 2.51
CA SER A 19 -17.15 -43.35 2.35
C SER A 19 -15.79 -43.09 3.05
N SER A 20 -15.36 -41.85 3.13
CA SER A 20 -14.05 -41.43 3.67
C SER A 20 -14.08 -41.17 5.17
N LYS A 21 -13.24 -41.90 5.91
CA LYS A 21 -12.98 -41.64 7.34
C LYS A 21 -12.27 -40.29 7.53
N ALA A 22 -11.38 -39.93 6.58
CA ALA A 22 -10.65 -38.66 6.61
C ALA A 22 -11.61 -37.46 6.50
N ASN A 23 -12.58 -37.50 5.59
CA ASN A 23 -13.61 -36.46 5.44
C ASN A 23 -14.39 -36.25 6.73
N LYS A 24 -14.76 -37.32 7.42
CA LYS A 24 -15.49 -37.25 8.72
C LYS A 24 -14.67 -36.67 9.85
N ILE A 25 -13.33 -36.93 9.88
CA ILE A 25 -12.42 -36.32 10.85
C ILE A 25 -12.22 -34.85 10.55
N ALA A 26 -11.93 -34.51 9.29
CA ALA A 26 -11.75 -33.12 8.81
C ALA A 26 -13.02 -32.29 9.06
N ALA A 27 -14.21 -32.87 8.76
CA ALA A 27 -15.50 -32.16 8.97
C ALA A 27 -15.68 -31.82 10.47
N ARG A 28 -15.46 -32.75 11.42
CA ARG A 28 -15.55 -32.43 12.85
C ARG A 28 -14.56 -31.35 13.29
N ALA A 29 -13.32 -31.41 12.79
CA ALA A 29 -12.30 -30.44 13.13
C ALA A 29 -12.64 -29.03 12.58
N ALA A 30 -13.08 -28.97 11.32
CA ALA A 30 -13.41 -27.70 10.66
C ALA A 30 -14.73 -27.09 11.18
N GLN A 31 -15.76 -27.91 11.45
CA GLN A 31 -17.05 -27.45 11.98
C GLN A 31 -16.91 -26.85 13.39
N GLU A 32 -16.06 -27.43 14.24
CA GLU A 32 -15.85 -26.94 15.61
C GLU A 32 -14.90 -25.75 15.69
N ASN A 33 -13.81 -25.75 14.91
CA ASN A 33 -12.73 -24.77 15.05
C ASN A 33 -12.66 -23.73 13.92
N GLY A 34 -13.39 -23.91 12.83
CA GLY A 34 -13.23 -23.18 11.59
C GLY A 34 -12.05 -23.68 10.75
N ILE A 35 -12.08 -23.37 9.45
CA ILE A 35 -11.15 -23.90 8.45
C ILE A 35 -9.69 -23.57 8.78
N PHE A 36 -9.38 -22.30 9.05
CA PHE A 36 -8.00 -21.87 9.28
C PHE A 36 -7.36 -22.52 10.52
N LYS A 37 -8.13 -22.64 11.61
CA LYS A 37 -7.62 -23.28 12.83
C LYS A 37 -7.47 -24.79 12.67
N ALA A 38 -8.38 -25.44 11.95
CA ALA A 38 -8.32 -26.87 11.66
C ALA A 38 -7.17 -27.26 10.73
N SER A 39 -6.76 -26.37 9.82
CA SER A 39 -5.67 -26.57 8.87
C SER A 39 -4.31 -26.01 9.32
N GLN A 40 -4.22 -25.45 10.53
CA GLN A 40 -3.02 -24.77 11.01
C GLN A 40 -1.83 -25.72 11.13
N ASN A 41 -0.67 -25.31 10.58
CA ASN A 41 0.58 -26.07 10.63
C ASN A 41 1.52 -25.52 11.71
N LEU A 42 1.64 -26.26 12.82
CA LEU A 42 2.50 -25.84 13.94
C LEU A 42 4.00 -25.87 13.55
N GLN A 43 4.42 -26.81 12.71
CA GLN A 43 5.83 -26.90 12.32
C GLN A 43 6.30 -25.66 11.55
N THR A 44 5.47 -25.11 10.66
CA THR A 44 5.77 -23.86 9.96
C THR A 44 5.97 -22.69 10.92
N LYS A 45 5.13 -22.61 11.97
CA LYS A 45 5.29 -21.58 13.01
C LYS A 45 6.62 -21.68 13.76
N ILE A 46 7.07 -22.91 14.06
CA ILE A 46 8.35 -23.15 14.74
C ILE A 46 9.53 -22.75 13.85
N ASN A 47 9.44 -23.01 12.55
CA ASN A 47 10.53 -22.73 11.59
C ASN A 47 10.71 -21.23 11.28
N LEU A 48 9.70 -20.40 11.54
CA LEU A 48 9.72 -18.96 11.31
C LEU A 48 10.18 -18.18 12.55
N ASP A 49 11.35 -18.52 13.08
CA ASP A 49 11.96 -17.73 14.15
C ASP A 49 12.41 -16.33 13.67
N PRO A 50 12.41 -15.29 14.54
CA PRO A 50 12.77 -13.92 14.16
C PRO A 50 14.28 -13.63 14.17
N THR A 51 15.10 -14.55 13.67
CA THR A 51 16.57 -14.41 13.58
C THR A 51 16.99 -14.19 12.13
N PHE A 52 17.77 -13.15 11.86
CA PHE A 52 18.14 -12.76 10.50
C PHE A 52 19.64 -12.50 10.40
N SER A 53 20.25 -12.79 9.26
CA SER A 53 21.68 -12.56 9.00
C SER A 53 21.98 -11.09 8.68
N ILE A 54 21.00 -10.35 8.17
CA ILE A 54 21.05 -8.90 7.93
C ILE A 54 19.82 -8.29 8.58
N GLU A 55 20.03 -7.38 9.52
CA GLU A 55 18.95 -6.74 10.26
C GLU A 55 19.23 -5.26 10.48
N ILE A 56 18.24 -4.42 10.18
CA ILE A 56 18.27 -2.99 10.41
C ILE A 56 17.29 -2.68 11.54
N ASP A 57 17.77 -2.04 12.61
CA ASP A 57 16.91 -1.58 13.70
C ASP A 57 16.22 -0.27 13.30
N THR A 58 14.89 -0.28 13.25
CA THR A 58 14.05 0.87 12.94
C THR A 58 13.23 1.36 14.14
N GLY A 59 13.44 0.78 15.31
CA GLY A 59 12.83 1.20 16.57
C GLY A 59 11.37 0.76 16.71
N LYS A 60 10.55 1.60 17.36
CA LYS A 60 9.13 1.30 17.66
C LYS A 60 8.27 1.32 16.41
N VAL A 61 7.37 0.33 16.30
CA VAL A 61 6.43 0.21 15.18
C VAL A 61 5.26 1.17 15.34
N ALA A 62 5.02 1.99 14.33
CA ALA A 62 3.91 2.93 14.26
C ALA A 62 2.55 2.22 14.14
N ASN A 63 1.44 2.93 14.41
CA ASN A 63 0.11 2.34 14.36
C ASN A 63 -0.87 3.19 13.54
N GLN A 64 -1.25 2.69 12.35
CA GLN A 64 -2.22 3.33 11.47
C GLN A 64 -3.66 3.24 11.96
N LYS A 65 -3.93 2.42 12.99
CA LYS A 65 -5.27 2.18 13.54
C LYS A 65 -6.25 1.68 12.46
N GLN A 66 -7.47 2.24 12.47
CA GLN A 66 -8.56 1.89 11.54
C GLN A 66 -8.57 2.85 10.32
N SER A 67 -7.45 2.87 9.57
CA SER A 67 -7.32 3.68 8.36
C SER A 67 -6.51 2.94 7.31
N GLY A 68 -6.78 3.19 6.04
CA GLY A 68 -6.07 2.61 4.90
C GLY A 68 -4.78 3.34 4.51
N ARG A 69 -4.08 3.96 5.48
CA ARG A 69 -2.88 4.77 5.23
C ARG A 69 -1.55 4.00 5.30
N CYS A 70 -1.58 2.66 5.16
CA CYS A 70 -0.38 1.82 5.25
C CYS A 70 0.75 2.31 4.36
N TRP A 71 0.45 2.72 3.13
CA TRP A 71 1.41 3.23 2.16
C TRP A 71 2.14 4.50 2.63
N MET A 72 1.42 5.43 3.32
CA MET A 72 2.01 6.61 3.94
C MET A 72 2.85 6.25 5.17
N PHE A 73 2.32 5.38 6.05
CA PHE A 73 3.04 4.94 7.24
C PHE A 73 4.37 4.28 6.87
N SER A 74 4.32 3.32 5.93
CA SER A 74 5.52 2.62 5.48
C SER A 74 6.55 3.55 4.84
N ALA A 75 6.14 4.46 3.97
CA ALA A 75 7.06 5.38 3.32
C ALA A 75 7.65 6.41 4.31
N LEU A 76 6.83 6.98 5.20
CA LEU A 76 7.34 7.88 6.25
C LEU A 76 8.23 7.14 7.26
N ASN A 77 8.01 5.84 7.49
CA ASN A 77 8.89 5.02 8.33
C ASN A 77 10.27 4.82 7.69
N THR A 78 10.37 4.66 6.35
CA THR A 78 11.68 4.62 5.69
C THR A 78 12.46 5.92 5.86
N MET A 79 11.78 7.07 5.75
CA MET A 79 12.38 8.40 5.98
C MET A 79 12.71 8.63 7.46
N ARG A 80 11.84 8.19 8.37
CA ARG A 80 12.08 8.23 9.82
C ARG A 80 13.37 7.52 10.19
N HIS A 81 13.62 6.32 9.64
CA HIS A 81 14.86 5.59 9.88
C HIS A 81 16.09 6.42 9.48
N SER A 82 16.05 7.11 8.34
CA SER A 82 17.13 8.02 7.93
C SER A 82 17.36 9.16 8.93
N ILE A 83 16.28 9.78 9.43
CA ILE A 83 16.35 10.85 10.45
C ILE A 83 16.95 10.30 11.75
N GLN A 84 16.43 9.17 12.24
CA GLN A 84 16.91 8.55 13.48
C GLN A 84 18.42 8.26 13.42
N LYS A 85 18.88 7.69 12.32
CA LYS A 85 20.31 7.37 12.08
C LYS A 85 21.18 8.63 12.01
N ASN A 86 20.77 9.62 11.22
CA ASN A 86 21.60 10.80 10.93
C ASN A 86 21.63 11.80 12.10
N PHE A 87 20.55 11.88 12.89
CA PHE A 87 20.42 12.85 13.99
C PHE A 87 20.40 12.18 15.37
N LYS A 88 20.60 10.86 15.46
CA LYS A 88 20.62 10.09 16.71
C LYS A 88 19.36 10.31 17.55
N ILE A 89 18.20 10.18 16.97
CA ILE A 89 16.92 10.40 17.66
C ILE A 89 16.13 9.08 17.72
N LYS A 90 16.12 8.37 18.85
CA LYS A 90 15.48 7.06 19.02
C LYS A 90 13.95 7.09 18.90
N ASP A 91 13.31 7.98 19.61
CA ASP A 91 11.85 8.06 19.71
C ASP A 91 11.31 9.22 18.85
N PHE A 92 11.27 9.02 17.54
CA PHE A 92 10.80 10.01 16.59
C PHE A 92 9.77 9.41 15.64
N GLU A 93 8.72 10.18 15.33
CA GLU A 93 7.75 9.87 14.29
C GLU A 93 7.45 11.09 13.43
N LEU A 94 7.27 10.86 12.13
CA LEU A 94 6.70 11.81 11.19
C LEU A 94 5.17 11.81 11.29
N SER A 95 4.54 12.92 10.93
CA SER A 95 3.08 13.05 10.96
C SER A 95 2.44 12.46 9.70
N GLN A 96 1.81 11.32 9.85
CA GLN A 96 0.99 10.74 8.79
C GLN A 96 -0.31 11.53 8.60
N ASN A 97 -0.80 12.19 9.65
CA ASN A 97 -1.97 13.06 9.54
C ASN A 97 -1.72 14.29 8.65
N TYR A 98 -0.49 14.84 8.67
CA TYR A 98 -0.09 15.95 7.80
C TYR A 98 -0.17 15.58 6.31
N THR A 99 0.47 14.47 5.93
CA THR A 99 0.42 13.97 4.56
C THR A 99 -0.99 13.52 4.15
N ASN A 100 -1.76 12.95 5.08
CA ASN A 100 -3.15 12.56 4.87
C ASN A 100 -4.08 13.75 4.58
N PHE A 101 -3.90 14.88 5.28
CA PHE A 101 -4.68 16.10 4.99
C PHE A 101 -4.51 16.52 3.53
N TRP A 102 -3.26 16.64 3.09
CA TRP A 102 -2.96 17.07 1.73
C TRP A 102 -3.34 16.04 0.67
N ASP A 103 -3.15 14.76 0.95
CA ASP A 103 -3.59 13.69 0.05
C ASP A 103 -5.12 13.73 -0.19
N LYS A 104 -5.91 13.87 0.87
CA LYS A 104 -7.37 13.98 0.73
C LYS A 104 -7.80 15.26 -0.01
N PHE A 105 -7.12 16.36 0.24
CA PHE A 105 -7.40 17.62 -0.46
C PHE A 105 -7.06 17.53 -1.95
N GLU A 106 -5.89 17.02 -2.28
CA GLU A 106 -5.44 16.84 -3.66
C GLU A 106 -6.25 15.78 -4.41
N LYS A 107 -6.59 14.66 -3.79
CA LYS A 107 -7.49 13.66 -4.38
C LYS A 107 -8.87 14.23 -4.70
N SER A 108 -9.37 15.16 -3.90
CA SER A 108 -10.65 15.83 -4.20
C SER A 108 -10.55 16.68 -5.45
N ASN A 109 -9.44 17.42 -5.62
CA ASN A 109 -9.16 18.16 -6.86
C ASN A 109 -8.96 17.20 -8.04
N TRP A 110 -8.20 16.12 -7.86
CA TRP A 110 -7.98 15.08 -8.87
C TRP A 110 -9.30 14.46 -9.35
N PHE A 111 -10.19 14.15 -8.43
CA PHE A 111 -11.53 13.67 -8.76
C PHE A 111 -12.30 14.67 -9.60
N PHE A 112 -12.32 15.96 -9.21
CA PHE A 112 -13.02 17.00 -9.94
C PHE A 112 -12.48 17.19 -11.36
N GLU A 113 -11.15 17.23 -11.53
CA GLU A 113 -10.56 17.33 -12.87
C GLU A 113 -10.93 16.13 -13.76
N ASN A 114 -10.89 14.91 -13.21
CA ASN A 114 -11.25 13.70 -13.97
C ASN A 114 -12.74 13.65 -14.33
N VAL A 115 -13.65 14.11 -13.48
CA VAL A 115 -15.07 14.14 -13.82
C VAL A 115 -15.40 15.26 -14.81
N ILE A 116 -14.67 16.37 -14.80
CA ILE A 116 -14.75 17.42 -15.83
C ILE A 116 -14.24 16.87 -17.17
N ALA A 117 -13.06 16.27 -17.19
CA ALA A 117 -12.44 15.70 -18.40
C ALA A 117 -13.25 14.56 -19.05
N THR A 118 -14.15 13.93 -18.30
CA THR A 118 -15.01 12.83 -18.78
C THR A 118 -16.48 13.24 -18.90
N ALA A 119 -16.80 14.53 -18.85
CA ALA A 119 -18.18 15.02 -18.84
C ALA A 119 -18.97 14.73 -20.13
N ASP A 120 -18.26 14.49 -21.25
CA ASP A 120 -18.81 14.06 -22.53
C ASP A 120 -19.35 12.63 -22.54
N LYS A 121 -18.91 11.79 -21.59
CA LYS A 121 -19.31 10.37 -21.49
C LYS A 121 -20.56 10.22 -20.63
N GLU A 122 -21.29 9.12 -20.85
CA GLU A 122 -22.44 8.76 -20.02
C GLU A 122 -22.00 8.31 -18.60
N LEU A 123 -22.85 8.51 -17.58
CA LEU A 123 -22.60 8.03 -16.22
C LEU A 123 -22.43 6.50 -16.14
N GLY A 124 -23.05 5.76 -17.07
CA GLY A 124 -22.88 4.31 -17.20
C GLY A 124 -21.59 3.85 -17.86
N ASP A 125 -20.78 4.75 -18.41
CA ASP A 125 -19.42 4.40 -18.87
C ASP A 125 -18.62 3.81 -17.70
N ARG A 126 -17.92 2.70 -17.96
CA ARG A 126 -17.22 1.95 -16.92
C ARG A 126 -16.16 2.78 -16.19
N LYS A 127 -15.44 3.67 -16.89
CA LYS A 127 -14.42 4.54 -16.31
C LYS A 127 -15.06 5.66 -15.48
N VAL A 128 -16.14 6.25 -15.96
CA VAL A 128 -16.91 7.25 -15.21
C VAL A 128 -17.52 6.63 -13.96
N SER A 129 -18.15 5.47 -14.08
CA SER A 129 -18.68 4.72 -12.93
C SER A 129 -17.58 4.39 -11.90
N PHE A 130 -16.38 4.01 -12.35
CA PHE A 130 -15.23 3.78 -11.48
C PHE A 130 -14.86 5.05 -10.68
N LEU A 131 -14.78 6.23 -11.32
CA LEU A 131 -14.51 7.49 -10.62
C LEU A 131 -15.55 7.78 -9.53
N PHE A 132 -16.84 7.59 -9.85
CA PHE A 132 -17.94 7.85 -8.90
C PHE A 132 -18.10 6.76 -7.82
N THR A 133 -17.54 5.57 -8.00
CA THR A 133 -17.60 4.51 -6.97
C THR A 133 -16.90 4.95 -5.70
N THR A 134 -15.70 5.50 -5.82
CA THR A 134 -14.89 5.92 -4.66
C THR A 134 -14.14 7.22 -4.98
N PRO A 135 -14.81 8.39 -4.96
CA PRO A 135 -14.16 9.68 -5.23
C PRO A 135 -13.01 9.97 -4.27
N GLN A 136 -13.16 9.52 -3.02
CA GLN A 136 -12.17 9.67 -1.93
C GLN A 136 -11.94 8.33 -1.26
N GLN A 137 -10.67 7.96 -1.06
CA GLN A 137 -10.23 6.75 -0.36
C GLN A 137 -8.91 7.01 0.35
N ASP A 138 -8.54 6.13 1.29
CA ASP A 138 -7.26 6.23 2.01
C ASP A 138 -6.07 5.71 1.21
N GLY A 139 -6.30 4.76 0.31
CA GLY A 139 -5.26 4.06 -0.43
C GLY A 139 -4.45 4.95 -1.37
N GLY A 140 -3.29 4.47 -1.76
CA GLY A 140 -2.40 5.19 -2.66
C GLY A 140 -1.13 4.42 -2.98
N GLN A 141 -0.15 5.11 -3.54
CA GLN A 141 1.10 4.57 -4.03
C GLN A 141 2.29 5.42 -3.60
N TRP A 142 3.51 4.86 -3.70
CA TRP A 142 4.76 5.56 -3.38
C TRP A 142 4.87 6.92 -4.10
N ASP A 143 4.69 6.94 -5.43
CA ASP A 143 4.79 8.17 -6.21
C ASP A 143 3.76 9.24 -5.82
N MET A 144 2.57 8.81 -5.36
CA MET A 144 1.54 9.74 -4.86
C MET A 144 2.01 10.43 -3.56
N LEU A 145 2.68 9.71 -2.65
CA LEU A 145 3.26 10.32 -1.46
C LEU A 145 4.44 11.22 -1.82
N CYS A 146 5.30 10.82 -2.75
CA CYS A 146 6.36 11.68 -3.25
C CYS A 146 5.81 13.01 -3.78
N GLY A 147 4.73 12.99 -4.58
CA GLY A 147 4.07 14.20 -5.06
C GLY A 147 3.55 15.11 -3.94
N ILE A 148 2.98 14.52 -2.87
CA ILE A 148 2.58 15.28 -1.67
C ILE A 148 3.78 15.91 -0.97
N ILE A 149 4.86 15.16 -0.79
CA ILE A 149 6.07 15.66 -0.10
C ILE A 149 6.75 16.76 -0.92
N GLU A 150 6.88 16.58 -2.22
CA GLU A 150 7.48 17.58 -3.12
C GLU A 150 6.71 18.91 -3.08
N LYS A 151 5.38 18.87 -2.97
CA LYS A 151 4.52 20.06 -2.96
C LYS A 151 4.40 20.68 -1.55
N TYR A 152 4.22 19.86 -0.52
CA TYR A 152 3.84 20.31 0.83
C TYR A 152 4.89 20.04 1.91
N GLY A 153 5.92 19.24 1.65
CA GLY A 153 6.87 18.81 2.67
C GLY A 153 6.30 17.79 3.66
N ILE A 154 6.92 17.70 4.81
CA ILE A 154 6.52 16.82 5.92
C ILE A 154 6.65 17.54 7.27
N ALA A 155 5.98 17.03 8.29
CA ALA A 155 6.05 17.55 9.65
C ALA A 155 6.30 16.45 10.69
N PRO A 156 6.92 16.74 11.83
CA PRO A 156 6.97 15.86 12.99
C PRO A 156 5.57 15.58 13.55
N LYS A 157 5.33 14.36 14.02
CA LYS A 157 4.04 13.96 14.62
C LYS A 157 3.62 14.83 15.79
N LYS A 158 4.57 15.29 16.61
CA LYS A 158 4.29 16.20 17.74
C LYS A 158 3.77 17.57 17.31
N VAL A 159 4.08 18.00 16.09
CA VAL A 159 3.65 19.29 15.52
C VAL A 159 2.24 19.19 14.94
N TYR A 160 1.94 18.07 14.31
CA TYR A 160 0.62 17.81 13.74
C TYR A 160 0.18 16.38 14.08
N PRO A 161 -0.42 16.17 15.26
CA PRO A 161 -0.75 14.85 15.78
C PRO A 161 -1.94 14.20 15.07
N GLU A 162 -2.14 12.92 15.35
CA GLU A 162 -3.34 12.20 14.93
C GLU A 162 -4.60 12.75 15.58
N THR A 163 -5.71 12.79 14.83
CA THR A 163 -7.05 13.10 15.33
C THR A 163 -7.92 11.85 15.36
N ALA A 164 -9.12 11.92 15.93
CA ALA A 164 -10.08 10.83 15.91
C ALA A 164 -10.41 10.39 14.47
N ASN A 165 -10.60 11.37 13.56
CA ASN A 165 -10.89 11.09 12.14
C ASN A 165 -9.66 10.59 11.35
N ALA A 166 -8.44 10.90 11.79
CA ALA A 166 -7.24 10.32 11.21
C ALA A 166 -7.06 8.86 11.64
N THR A 167 -7.36 8.53 12.91
CA THR A 167 -7.23 7.15 13.44
C THR A 167 -8.38 6.22 13.03
N ASN A 168 -9.52 6.77 12.63
CA ASN A 168 -10.65 6.05 12.03
C ASN A 168 -11.24 6.92 10.92
N SER A 169 -10.83 6.63 9.69
CA SER A 169 -11.11 7.46 8.52
C SER A 169 -12.48 7.24 7.87
N SER A 170 -13.20 6.20 8.27
CA SER A 170 -14.44 5.78 7.61
C SER A 170 -15.48 6.90 7.50
N ALA A 171 -15.81 7.58 8.62
CA ALA A 171 -16.82 8.65 8.62
C ALA A 171 -16.38 9.87 7.80
N LEU A 172 -15.08 10.23 7.83
CA LEU A 172 -14.54 11.31 7.03
C LEU A 172 -14.61 10.98 5.53
N ASN A 173 -14.21 9.77 5.15
CA ASN A 173 -14.29 9.31 3.76
C ASN A 173 -15.73 9.30 3.24
N ASP A 174 -16.67 8.80 4.03
CA ASP A 174 -18.10 8.78 3.66
C ASP A 174 -18.66 10.20 3.47
N THR A 175 -18.34 11.11 4.39
CA THR A 175 -18.75 12.52 4.31
C THR A 175 -18.19 13.20 3.05
N LEU A 176 -16.90 13.02 2.77
CA LEU A 176 -16.28 13.58 1.57
C LEU A 176 -16.84 12.94 0.30
N ASN A 177 -17.04 11.63 0.27
CA ASN A 177 -17.59 10.93 -0.89
C ASN A 177 -19.01 11.42 -1.24
N THR A 178 -19.84 11.71 -0.24
CA THR A 178 -21.18 12.28 -0.45
C THR A 178 -21.10 13.66 -1.10
N LEU A 179 -20.25 14.55 -0.56
CA LEU A 179 -20.05 15.89 -1.11
C LEU A 179 -19.48 15.82 -2.53
N LEU A 180 -18.40 15.07 -2.73
CA LEU A 180 -17.69 14.98 -4.01
C LEU A 180 -18.60 14.42 -5.12
N ARG A 181 -19.44 13.42 -4.82
CA ARG A 181 -20.41 12.90 -5.81
C ARG A 181 -21.42 13.97 -6.23
N LYS A 182 -22.00 14.67 -5.25
CA LYS A 182 -22.92 15.78 -5.51
C LYS A 182 -22.27 16.85 -6.39
N ASP A 183 -21.10 17.32 -5.99
CA ASP A 183 -20.37 18.39 -6.65
C ASP A 183 -19.85 17.94 -8.04
N GLY A 184 -19.37 16.71 -8.16
CA GLY A 184 -18.93 16.12 -9.42
C GLY A 184 -20.08 16.04 -10.46
N LEU A 185 -21.30 15.70 -10.04
CA LEU A 185 -22.46 15.73 -10.93
C LEU A 185 -22.80 17.15 -11.38
N GLU A 186 -22.68 18.15 -10.50
CA GLU A 186 -22.89 19.57 -10.84
C GLU A 186 -21.86 20.04 -11.86
N LEU A 187 -20.57 19.76 -11.66
CA LEU A 187 -19.49 20.12 -12.59
C LEU A 187 -19.70 19.50 -13.97
N ARG A 188 -20.02 18.20 -14.02
CA ARG A 188 -20.33 17.53 -15.30
C ARG A 188 -21.50 18.21 -16.02
N LYS A 189 -22.57 18.54 -15.27
CA LYS A 189 -23.73 19.23 -15.83
C LYS A 189 -23.33 20.61 -16.39
N MET A 190 -22.50 21.38 -15.69
CA MET A 190 -22.03 22.68 -16.19
C MET A 190 -21.28 22.55 -17.52
N VAL A 191 -20.41 21.54 -17.66
CA VAL A 191 -19.70 21.26 -18.93
C VAL A 191 -20.70 20.88 -20.03
N GLN A 192 -21.64 19.98 -19.75
CA GLN A 192 -22.67 19.54 -20.70
C GLN A 192 -23.61 20.66 -21.13
N ASP A 193 -23.89 21.62 -20.23
CA ASP A 193 -24.70 22.81 -20.52
C ASP A 193 -23.90 23.89 -21.28
N GLY A 194 -22.63 23.64 -21.63
CA GLY A 194 -21.77 24.54 -22.41
C GLY A 194 -21.23 25.74 -21.64
N LYS A 195 -21.12 25.66 -20.32
CA LYS A 195 -20.44 26.67 -19.50
C LYS A 195 -18.98 26.81 -19.89
N SER A 196 -18.43 28.01 -19.79
CA SER A 196 -17.03 28.25 -20.07
C SER A 196 -16.12 27.55 -19.08
N GLU A 197 -14.90 27.25 -19.48
CA GLU A 197 -13.87 26.67 -18.62
C GLU A 197 -13.67 27.52 -17.35
N ASP A 198 -13.61 28.83 -17.48
CA ASP A 198 -13.46 29.76 -16.34
C ASP A 198 -14.62 29.64 -15.33
N GLU A 199 -15.88 29.53 -15.81
CA GLU A 199 -17.04 29.34 -14.93
C GLU A 199 -16.95 28.00 -14.18
N VAL A 200 -16.57 26.92 -14.88
CA VAL A 200 -16.42 25.57 -14.27
C VAL A 200 -15.29 25.57 -13.24
N GLN A 201 -14.13 26.15 -13.57
CA GLN A 201 -12.99 26.24 -12.65
C GLN A 201 -13.28 27.15 -11.44
N ALA A 202 -14.01 28.26 -11.63
CA ALA A 202 -14.44 29.11 -10.52
C ALA A 202 -15.34 28.33 -9.54
N ARG A 203 -16.32 27.59 -10.07
CA ARG A 203 -17.22 26.77 -9.26
C ARG A 203 -16.48 25.63 -8.54
N LYS A 204 -15.59 24.93 -9.22
CA LYS A 204 -14.70 23.93 -8.61
C LYS A 204 -13.91 24.51 -7.43
N ASN A 205 -13.37 25.72 -7.57
CA ASN A 205 -12.61 26.37 -6.49
C ASN A 205 -13.49 26.69 -5.27
N GLU A 206 -14.78 27.01 -5.46
CA GLU A 206 -15.73 27.15 -4.34
C GLU A 206 -15.95 25.83 -3.63
N MET A 207 -16.16 24.73 -4.39
CA MET A 207 -16.31 23.37 -3.84
C MET A 207 -15.06 22.93 -3.08
N LEU A 208 -13.87 23.21 -3.59
CA LEU A 208 -12.61 22.93 -2.88
C LEU A 208 -12.48 23.70 -1.56
N ARG A 209 -13.04 24.90 -1.42
CA ARG A 209 -13.09 25.61 -0.12
C ARG A 209 -13.95 24.86 0.89
N GLU A 210 -15.03 24.21 0.43
CA GLU A 210 -15.88 23.37 1.29
C GLU A 210 -15.12 22.10 1.74
N VAL A 211 -14.45 21.42 0.82
CA VAL A 211 -13.57 20.29 1.11
C VAL A 211 -12.49 20.68 2.13
N TYR A 212 -11.77 21.79 1.91
CA TYR A 212 -10.75 22.27 2.85
C TYR A 212 -11.31 22.51 4.24
N ARG A 213 -12.51 23.10 4.33
CA ARG A 213 -13.20 23.36 5.62
C ARG A 213 -13.52 22.06 6.36
N ILE A 214 -14.04 21.03 5.65
CA ILE A 214 -14.30 19.72 6.26
C ILE A 214 -13.00 19.10 6.77
N LEU A 215 -11.95 19.11 5.97
CA LEU A 215 -10.65 18.58 6.36
C LEU A 215 -10.05 19.33 7.56
N ALA A 216 -10.11 20.67 7.56
CA ALA A 216 -9.59 21.48 8.66
C ALA A 216 -10.34 21.25 9.98
N ILE A 217 -11.66 21.07 9.92
CA ILE A 217 -12.50 20.72 11.09
C ILE A 217 -12.16 19.30 11.59
N SER A 218 -11.91 18.35 10.70
CA SER A 218 -11.75 16.93 11.03
C SER A 218 -10.33 16.54 11.41
N LEU A 219 -9.31 17.13 10.76
CA LEU A 219 -7.90 16.76 10.87
C LEU A 219 -7.03 17.85 11.48
N GLY A 220 -7.56 19.09 11.64
CA GLY A 220 -6.82 20.27 12.03
C GLY A 220 -6.31 21.08 10.83
N VAL A 221 -5.84 22.29 11.08
CA VAL A 221 -5.23 23.14 10.04
C VAL A 221 -3.73 22.84 9.96
N PRO A 222 -3.19 22.41 8.80
CA PRO A 222 -1.77 22.13 8.66
C PRO A 222 -0.91 23.38 8.96
N PRO A 223 0.17 23.25 9.73
CA PRO A 223 1.04 24.35 10.06
C PRO A 223 1.83 24.80 8.83
N LYS A 224 1.93 26.11 8.63
CA LYS A 224 2.82 26.69 7.60
C LYS A 224 4.28 26.73 8.04
N LYS A 225 4.49 26.91 9.36
CA LYS A 225 5.80 26.92 10.01
C LYS A 225 5.67 26.35 11.42
N PHE A 226 6.77 25.80 11.94
CA PHE A 226 6.86 25.24 13.29
C PHE A 226 8.28 25.29 13.83
N ASN A 227 8.40 25.16 15.17
CA ASN A 227 9.68 24.92 15.81
C ASN A 227 9.88 23.41 15.99
N PHE A 228 11.09 22.93 15.74
CA PHE A 228 11.47 21.55 15.98
C PHE A 228 12.56 21.49 17.06
N GLU A 229 12.23 20.88 18.17
CA GLU A 229 13.12 20.72 19.31
C GLU A 229 13.24 19.24 19.66
N TYR A 230 14.47 18.78 19.92
CA TYR A 230 14.72 17.40 20.32
C TYR A 230 15.99 17.32 21.19
N LYS A 231 16.12 16.20 21.90
CA LYS A 231 17.39 15.76 22.46
C LYS A 231 17.87 14.57 21.66
N ASP A 232 19.14 14.58 21.28
CA ASP A 232 19.78 13.41 20.68
C ASP A 232 20.03 12.30 21.73
N ASP A 233 20.48 11.13 21.27
CA ASP A 233 20.75 9.98 22.13
C ASP A 233 21.91 10.24 23.12
N ASP A 234 22.75 11.24 22.85
CA ASP A 234 23.84 11.69 23.72
C ASP A 234 23.32 12.72 24.77
N GLY A 235 22.03 13.12 24.71
CA GLY A 235 21.37 14.05 25.62
C GLY A 235 21.51 15.52 25.24
N ASN A 236 22.14 15.84 24.11
CA ASN A 236 22.31 17.23 23.66
C ASN A 236 20.97 17.80 23.15
N TYR A 237 20.72 19.04 23.50
CA TYR A 237 19.51 19.76 23.05
C TYR A 237 19.77 20.45 21.71
N HIS A 238 18.81 20.26 20.81
CA HIS A 238 18.77 20.87 19.49
C HIS A 238 17.47 21.63 19.27
N ARG A 239 17.53 22.77 18.59
CA ARG A 239 16.35 23.56 18.26
C ARG A 239 16.52 24.25 16.92
N ASP A 240 15.54 24.04 16.05
CA ASP A 240 15.34 24.81 14.83
C ASP A 240 14.01 25.54 14.93
N ALA A 241 14.04 26.84 14.70
CA ALA A 241 12.86 27.68 14.73
C ALA A 241 12.38 28.00 13.33
N ASP A 242 11.08 28.28 13.20
CA ASP A 242 10.45 28.82 11.98
C ASP A 242 10.61 27.95 10.73
N LEU A 243 10.75 26.64 10.88
CA LEU A 243 10.86 25.72 9.76
C LEU A 243 9.52 25.61 9.02
N SER A 244 9.53 25.76 7.71
CA SER A 244 8.45 25.24 6.87
C SER A 244 8.54 23.71 6.77
N PRO A 245 7.43 23.01 6.44
CA PRO A 245 7.47 21.57 6.21
C PRO A 245 8.45 21.14 5.09
N GLN A 246 8.64 21.98 4.07
CA GLN A 246 9.63 21.76 3.01
C GLN A 246 11.06 21.93 3.53
N ASP A 247 11.34 22.95 4.36
CA ASP A 247 12.65 23.13 4.98
C ASP A 247 12.98 21.97 5.92
N PHE A 248 11.98 21.47 6.64
CA PHE A 248 12.13 20.32 7.50
C PHE A 248 12.50 19.07 6.68
N PHE A 249 11.79 18.79 5.59
CA PHE A 249 12.14 17.68 4.69
C PHE A 249 13.55 17.80 4.15
N LYS A 250 13.89 18.96 3.62
CA LYS A 250 15.21 19.25 3.04
C LYS A 250 16.35 19.10 4.07
N LYS A 251 16.14 19.54 5.31
CA LYS A 251 17.16 19.49 6.36
C LYS A 251 17.31 18.10 6.96
N TYR A 252 16.20 17.44 7.29
CA TYR A 252 16.20 16.23 8.13
C TYR A 252 16.17 14.93 7.33
N VAL A 253 15.49 14.89 6.19
CA VAL A 253 15.47 13.73 5.30
C VAL A 253 16.51 13.85 4.20
N ASN A 254 16.51 14.96 3.51
CA ASN A 254 17.45 15.32 2.42
C ASN A 254 17.55 14.25 1.33
N TRP A 255 16.41 13.65 0.97
CA TRP A 255 16.34 12.67 -0.11
C TRP A 255 15.97 13.36 -1.43
N ASP A 256 16.64 12.98 -2.51
CA ASP A 256 16.12 13.16 -3.85
C ASP A 256 15.11 12.04 -4.13
N LEU A 257 13.82 12.36 -4.04
CA LEU A 257 12.76 11.38 -4.23
C LEU A 257 12.70 10.85 -5.67
N SER A 258 13.31 11.57 -6.64
CA SER A 258 13.40 11.11 -8.03
C SER A 258 14.36 9.93 -8.21
N GLU A 259 15.25 9.71 -7.25
CA GLU A 259 16.18 8.57 -7.22
C GLU A 259 15.51 7.25 -6.78
N TYR A 260 14.27 7.29 -6.31
CA TYR A 260 13.53 6.11 -5.88
C TYR A 260 12.46 5.75 -6.90
N ILE A 261 12.49 4.50 -7.37
CA ILE A 261 11.54 3.99 -8.35
C ILE A 261 10.72 2.84 -7.77
N SER A 262 9.48 2.75 -8.19
CA SER A 262 8.63 1.60 -7.92
C SER A 262 8.93 0.49 -8.91
N THR A 263 9.28 -0.68 -8.41
CA THR A 263 9.34 -1.93 -9.18
C THR A 263 8.15 -2.80 -8.82
N ILE A 264 7.60 -3.55 -9.79
CA ILE A 264 6.54 -4.54 -9.55
C ILE A 264 6.98 -5.91 -10.02
N ASN A 265 6.35 -6.95 -9.48
CA ASN A 265 6.41 -8.30 -10.01
C ASN A 265 4.99 -8.75 -10.35
N ALA A 266 4.59 -8.56 -11.60
CA ALA A 266 3.32 -8.98 -12.16
C ALA A 266 3.59 -9.85 -13.38
N PRO A 267 3.70 -11.20 -13.23
CA PRO A 267 4.11 -12.12 -14.29
C PRO A 267 2.95 -12.51 -15.22
N THR A 268 2.03 -11.59 -15.49
CA THR A 268 0.88 -11.79 -16.38
C THR A 268 1.25 -11.51 -17.82
N LYS A 269 0.54 -12.10 -18.76
CA LYS A 269 0.86 -12.03 -20.19
C LYS A 269 0.81 -10.60 -20.74
N ASP A 270 -0.06 -9.77 -20.20
CA ASP A 270 -0.26 -8.38 -20.58
C ASP A 270 0.80 -7.42 -19.98
N LYS A 271 1.62 -7.92 -19.03
CA LYS A 271 2.64 -7.14 -18.34
C LYS A 271 4.05 -7.72 -18.55
N PRO A 272 4.65 -7.59 -19.77
CA PRO A 272 6.00 -8.07 -20.00
C PRO A 272 7.02 -7.43 -19.03
N PHE A 273 8.03 -8.22 -18.66
CA PHE A 273 9.13 -7.74 -17.82
C PHE A 273 9.96 -6.65 -18.51
N HIS A 274 10.64 -5.84 -17.71
CA HIS A 274 11.48 -4.71 -18.13
C HIS A 274 10.73 -3.62 -18.91
N LYS A 275 9.38 -3.54 -18.72
CA LYS A 275 8.55 -2.46 -19.23
C LYS A 275 8.01 -1.63 -18.07
N VAL A 276 7.70 -0.37 -18.38
CA VAL A 276 7.13 0.58 -17.41
C VAL A 276 5.63 0.69 -17.63
N PHE A 277 4.90 0.61 -16.53
CA PHE A 277 3.44 0.69 -16.48
C PHE A 277 2.99 1.87 -15.65
N SER A 278 1.83 2.39 -15.97
CA SER A 278 1.05 3.32 -15.15
C SER A 278 -0.39 2.83 -15.08
N VAL A 279 -1.16 3.31 -14.12
CA VAL A 279 -2.58 2.94 -13.96
C VAL A 279 -3.43 4.19 -14.18
N GLU A 280 -4.41 4.10 -15.08
CA GLU A 280 -5.31 5.22 -15.35
C GLU A 280 -6.03 5.69 -14.09
N TYR A 281 -6.18 7.00 -13.94
CA TYR A 281 -6.81 7.66 -12.80
C TYR A 281 -6.16 7.38 -11.43
N LEU A 282 -5.00 6.73 -11.40
CA LEU A 282 -4.23 6.53 -10.18
C LEU A 282 -3.27 7.71 -9.96
N GLY A 283 -3.69 8.63 -9.13
CA GLY A 283 -2.95 9.84 -8.81
C GLY A 283 -3.61 10.63 -7.68
N ASN A 284 -3.01 11.74 -7.30
CA ASN A 284 -3.58 12.67 -6.33
C ASN A 284 -3.27 14.13 -6.66
N VAL A 285 -2.04 14.48 -6.99
CA VAL A 285 -1.63 15.85 -7.28
C VAL A 285 -1.74 16.14 -8.77
N GLU A 286 -2.62 17.06 -9.16
CA GLU A 286 -2.74 17.49 -10.55
C GLU A 286 -1.45 18.20 -11.00
N GLY A 287 -0.91 17.77 -12.15
CA GLY A 287 0.41 18.20 -12.63
C GLY A 287 1.60 17.68 -11.83
N GLY A 288 1.35 16.82 -10.83
CA GLY A 288 2.38 16.21 -10.00
C GLY A 288 2.98 14.94 -10.61
N ARG A 289 3.61 14.14 -9.74
CA ARG A 289 4.28 12.89 -10.13
C ARG A 289 3.28 11.83 -10.57
N GLN A 290 3.48 11.28 -11.75
CA GLN A 290 2.72 10.13 -12.25
C GLN A 290 3.22 8.84 -11.59
N VAL A 291 2.29 7.97 -11.21
CA VAL A 291 2.63 6.61 -10.74
C VAL A 291 3.24 5.80 -11.88
N ARG A 292 4.42 5.22 -11.65
CA ARG A 292 5.16 4.43 -12.64
C ARG A 292 5.76 3.20 -11.99
N HIS A 293 5.62 2.06 -12.64
CA HIS A 293 6.11 0.77 -12.17
C HIS A 293 6.98 0.10 -13.22
N LEU A 294 8.22 -0.23 -12.88
CA LEU A 294 9.07 -1.11 -13.69
C LEU A 294 8.77 -2.56 -13.33
N ASN A 295 8.27 -3.37 -14.28
CA ASN A 295 7.98 -4.78 -14.03
C ASN A 295 9.25 -5.63 -14.14
N LEU A 296 9.54 -6.41 -13.08
CA LEU A 296 10.74 -7.23 -12.96
C LEU A 296 10.40 -8.69 -12.64
N PRO A 297 11.24 -9.67 -13.07
CA PRO A 297 11.25 -11.00 -12.49
C PRO A 297 11.46 -10.94 -10.98
N VAL A 298 10.87 -11.87 -10.23
CA VAL A 298 10.91 -11.84 -8.76
C VAL A 298 12.34 -11.93 -8.21
N ASP A 299 13.21 -12.73 -8.83
CA ASP A 299 14.59 -12.88 -8.41
C ASP A 299 15.40 -11.59 -8.58
N GLU A 300 15.20 -10.86 -9.70
CA GLU A 300 15.81 -9.54 -9.90
C GLU A 300 15.34 -8.53 -8.83
N MET A 301 14.04 -8.53 -8.51
CA MET A 301 13.51 -7.67 -7.45
C MET A 301 14.14 -8.01 -6.08
N LYS A 302 14.24 -9.30 -5.72
CA LYS A 302 14.90 -9.74 -4.47
C LYS A 302 16.35 -9.31 -4.40
N ASP A 303 17.12 -9.47 -5.49
CA ASP A 303 18.53 -9.06 -5.56
C ASP A 303 18.70 -7.57 -5.31
N LEU A 304 17.83 -6.72 -5.86
CA LEU A 304 17.85 -5.28 -5.64
C LEU A 304 17.53 -4.94 -4.17
N ILE A 305 16.53 -5.59 -3.58
CA ILE A 305 16.18 -5.44 -2.16
C ILE A 305 17.35 -5.83 -1.26
N ILE A 306 17.99 -6.99 -1.54
CA ILE A 306 19.15 -7.46 -0.76
C ILE A 306 20.32 -6.49 -0.87
N LYS A 307 20.60 -5.95 -2.05
CA LYS A 307 21.66 -4.92 -2.24
C LYS A 307 21.35 -3.68 -1.39
N GLN A 308 20.10 -3.21 -1.36
CA GLN A 308 19.68 -2.05 -0.59
C GLN A 308 19.82 -2.30 0.91
N LEU A 309 19.34 -3.45 1.42
CA LEU A 309 19.48 -3.86 2.83
C LEU A 309 20.96 -3.98 3.27
N LYS A 310 21.83 -4.57 2.44
CA LYS A 310 23.29 -4.67 2.70
C LYS A 310 23.95 -3.30 2.87
N ASN A 311 23.38 -2.25 2.28
CA ASN A 311 23.85 -0.87 2.43
C ASN A 311 23.16 -0.11 3.59
N GLY A 312 22.40 -0.82 4.43
CA GLY A 312 21.74 -0.23 5.60
C GLY A 312 20.53 0.64 5.26
N GLU A 313 19.88 0.37 4.13
CA GLU A 313 18.66 1.06 3.68
C GLU A 313 17.49 0.10 3.68
N VAL A 314 16.42 0.47 4.36
CA VAL A 314 15.17 -0.28 4.42
C VAL A 314 14.35 -0.10 3.13
N VAL A 315 13.44 -1.03 2.85
CA VAL A 315 12.71 -1.08 1.57
C VAL A 315 11.21 -1.02 1.80
N TRP A 316 10.56 0.01 1.28
CA TRP A 316 9.10 0.05 1.17
C TRP A 316 8.62 -1.00 0.15
N PHE A 317 7.57 -1.78 0.50
CA PHE A 317 7.02 -2.79 -0.39
C PHE A 317 5.51 -2.94 -0.25
N GLY A 318 4.86 -3.42 -1.31
CA GLY A 318 3.44 -3.72 -1.38
C GLY A 318 3.17 -5.21 -1.57
N SER A 319 2.18 -5.75 -0.87
CA SER A 319 1.84 -7.17 -0.87
C SER A 319 0.35 -7.42 -0.67
N ASN A 320 -0.08 -8.69 -0.79
CA ASN A 320 -1.37 -9.14 -0.30
C ASN A 320 -1.21 -9.76 1.10
N VAL A 321 -1.24 -8.92 2.13
CA VAL A 321 -0.96 -9.34 3.51
C VAL A 321 -2.04 -10.21 4.12
N VAL A 322 -3.24 -10.26 3.53
CA VAL A 322 -4.33 -11.09 4.06
C VAL A 322 -4.20 -12.58 3.72
N LYS A 323 -3.40 -12.90 2.69
CA LYS A 323 -3.20 -14.28 2.23
C LYS A 323 -2.15 -15.01 3.09
N ASP A 324 -2.48 -16.21 3.50
CA ASP A 324 -1.62 -17.13 4.25
C ASP A 324 -0.82 -16.41 5.37
N SER A 325 -1.56 -15.69 6.23
CA SER A 325 -1.07 -14.79 7.27
C SER A 325 -1.64 -15.14 8.64
N GLU A 326 -0.78 -15.32 9.63
CA GLU A 326 -1.14 -15.38 11.06
C GLU A 326 -0.80 -14.03 11.70
N ARG A 327 -1.73 -13.08 11.64
CA ARG A 327 -1.48 -11.67 11.99
C ARG A 327 -1.10 -11.48 13.46
N GLN A 328 -1.69 -12.23 14.38
CA GLN A 328 -1.39 -12.07 15.81
C GLN A 328 0.02 -12.58 16.14
N ALA A 329 0.44 -13.66 15.51
CA ALA A 329 1.79 -14.20 15.66
C ALA A 329 2.83 -13.43 14.81
N GLY A 330 2.40 -12.63 13.83
CA GLY A 330 3.30 -11.92 12.92
C GLY A 330 4.02 -12.81 11.93
N LEU A 331 3.33 -13.83 11.42
CA LEU A 331 3.90 -14.84 10.52
C LEU A 331 3.23 -14.79 9.15
N LEU A 332 4.03 -14.80 8.09
CA LEU A 332 3.61 -14.82 6.69
C LEU A 332 4.31 -16.00 5.99
N ASP A 333 3.55 -17.06 5.69
CA ASP A 333 4.10 -18.24 5.03
C ASP A 333 2.99 -19.04 4.33
N THR A 334 3.28 -19.53 3.13
CA THR A 334 2.34 -20.30 2.30
C THR A 334 1.93 -21.63 2.90
N GLU A 335 2.70 -22.12 3.89
CA GLU A 335 2.50 -23.40 4.57
C GLU A 335 1.85 -23.26 5.96
N LEU A 336 1.43 -22.05 6.37
CA LEU A 336 0.77 -21.83 7.66
C LEU A 336 -0.54 -22.60 7.81
N TYR A 337 -1.23 -22.76 6.67
CA TYR A 337 -2.54 -23.41 6.61
C TYR A 337 -2.53 -24.50 5.54
N LYS A 338 -2.57 -25.75 5.96
CA LYS A 338 -2.64 -26.93 5.10
C LYS A 338 -4.10 -27.22 4.69
N ARG A 339 -4.68 -26.28 3.90
CA ARG A 339 -6.06 -26.44 3.41
C ARG A 339 -6.19 -27.57 2.42
N ASP A 340 -5.16 -27.80 1.62
CA ASP A 340 -5.07 -28.89 0.64
C ASP A 340 -5.22 -30.24 1.35
N ASP A 341 -4.47 -30.43 2.46
CA ASP A 341 -4.54 -31.65 3.27
C ASP A 341 -5.89 -31.78 4.00
N LEU A 342 -6.48 -30.65 4.45
CA LEU A 342 -7.76 -30.67 5.17
C LEU A 342 -8.92 -31.11 4.27
N PHE A 343 -8.92 -30.70 3.01
CA PHE A 343 -10.02 -30.91 2.07
C PHE A 343 -9.72 -31.96 0.99
N ASP A 344 -8.49 -32.44 0.90
CA ASP A 344 -8.01 -33.32 -0.18
C ASP A 344 -8.27 -32.67 -1.57
N VAL A 345 -7.96 -31.35 -1.70
CA VAL A 345 -8.19 -30.52 -2.88
C VAL A 345 -6.98 -29.65 -3.13
N ASP A 346 -6.50 -29.62 -4.37
CA ASP A 346 -5.42 -28.69 -4.78
C ASP A 346 -5.96 -27.27 -4.94
N PHE A 347 -5.47 -26.33 -4.09
CA PHE A 347 -5.78 -24.90 -4.16
C PHE A 347 -4.63 -24.07 -4.78
N ASN A 348 -3.60 -24.72 -5.32
CA ASN A 348 -2.48 -24.00 -5.87
C ASN A 348 -2.87 -23.23 -7.12
N MET A 349 -2.47 -21.96 -7.13
CA MET A 349 -2.57 -21.08 -8.30
C MET A 349 -1.22 -20.42 -8.55
N SER A 350 -0.87 -20.22 -9.81
CA SER A 350 0.28 -19.38 -10.16
C SER A 350 0.01 -17.92 -9.76
N LYS A 351 1.09 -17.14 -9.53
CA LYS A 351 0.96 -15.71 -9.26
C LYS A 351 0.23 -14.97 -10.40
N ALA A 352 0.46 -15.37 -11.65
CA ALA A 352 -0.23 -14.83 -12.80
C ALA A 352 -1.74 -15.10 -12.73
N ASP A 353 -2.13 -16.37 -12.53
CA ASP A 353 -3.55 -16.75 -12.46
C ASP A 353 -4.27 -16.06 -11.28
N MET A 354 -3.58 -15.87 -10.14
CA MET A 354 -4.16 -15.14 -9.02
C MET A 354 -4.43 -13.66 -9.36
N LEU A 355 -3.53 -13.01 -10.10
CA LEU A 355 -3.73 -11.64 -10.55
C LEU A 355 -4.84 -11.53 -11.61
N ASP A 356 -4.83 -12.43 -12.60
CA ASP A 356 -5.79 -12.43 -13.71
C ASP A 356 -7.22 -12.76 -13.25
N SER A 357 -7.37 -13.64 -12.24
CA SER A 357 -8.67 -14.01 -11.68
C SER A 357 -9.19 -13.06 -10.60
N GLY A 358 -8.36 -12.14 -10.10
CA GLY A 358 -8.68 -11.30 -8.95
C GLY A 358 -8.61 -12.02 -7.60
N GLU A 359 -8.03 -13.24 -7.54
CA GLU A 359 -7.80 -13.96 -6.29
C GLU A 359 -6.80 -13.23 -5.40
N SER A 360 -5.87 -12.47 -5.97
CA SER A 360 -4.89 -11.68 -5.23
C SER A 360 -4.65 -10.33 -5.89
N MET A 361 -4.46 -9.32 -5.05
CA MET A 361 -4.07 -7.96 -5.43
C MET A 361 -3.25 -7.32 -4.31
N MET A 362 -2.58 -6.22 -4.57
CA MET A 362 -1.92 -5.44 -3.52
C MET A 362 -2.97 -4.84 -2.58
N ASP A 363 -2.88 -5.15 -1.30
CA ASP A 363 -3.80 -4.62 -0.29
C ASP A 363 -3.10 -3.86 0.85
N HIS A 364 -1.80 -4.07 1.04
CA HIS A 364 -1.07 -3.50 2.17
C HIS A 364 0.38 -3.18 1.86
N ALA A 365 0.86 -2.05 2.37
CA ALA A 365 2.27 -1.67 2.31
C ALA A 365 2.94 -1.81 3.67
N MET A 366 4.19 -2.28 3.65
CA MET A 366 5.05 -2.48 4.82
C MET A 366 6.49 -2.11 4.47
N VAL A 367 7.42 -2.32 5.41
CA VAL A 367 8.84 -2.05 5.21
C VAL A 367 9.66 -3.33 5.45
N ILE A 368 10.50 -3.72 4.48
CA ILE A 368 11.49 -4.77 4.68
C ILE A 368 12.68 -4.16 5.42
N THR A 369 13.01 -4.70 6.59
CA THR A 369 14.07 -4.22 7.48
C THR A 369 15.18 -5.24 7.69
N GLY A 370 15.07 -6.43 7.12
CA GLY A 370 16.10 -7.46 7.21
C GLY A 370 15.81 -8.65 6.33
N VAL A 371 16.80 -9.50 6.19
CA VAL A 371 16.75 -10.76 5.44
C VAL A 371 17.68 -11.79 6.08
N ASP A 372 17.26 -13.05 6.08
CA ASP A 372 18.13 -14.17 6.42
C ASP A 372 18.64 -14.83 5.14
N LEU A 373 19.95 -14.88 4.99
CA LEU A 373 20.63 -15.46 3.82
C LEU A 373 21.35 -16.76 4.24
N VAL A 374 21.00 -17.86 3.61
CA VAL A 374 21.69 -19.15 3.72
C VAL A 374 22.32 -19.47 2.37
N ASP A 375 23.62 -19.67 2.35
CA ASP A 375 24.39 -19.85 1.11
C ASP A 375 24.13 -18.77 0.04
N GLY A 376 23.93 -17.53 0.52
CA GLY A 376 23.67 -16.37 -0.33
C GLY A 376 22.23 -16.25 -0.85
N LYS A 377 21.35 -17.17 -0.53
CA LYS A 377 19.93 -17.17 -0.93
C LYS A 377 19.03 -16.73 0.23
N PRO A 378 17.99 -15.93 -0.03
CA PRO A 378 17.04 -15.54 1.00
C PRO A 378 16.19 -16.74 1.45
N THR A 379 15.95 -16.84 2.73
CA THR A 379 15.09 -17.86 3.35
C THR A 379 13.87 -17.23 4.02
N LYS A 380 14.07 -16.09 4.66
CA LYS A 380 13.03 -15.31 5.34
C LYS A 380 13.42 -13.84 5.44
N TRP A 381 12.42 -12.98 5.65
CA TRP A 381 12.52 -11.52 5.64
C TRP A 381 11.94 -10.94 6.93
N LYS A 382 12.61 -9.91 7.48
CA LYS A 382 12.10 -9.13 8.61
C LYS A 382 11.26 -7.97 8.09
N ILE A 383 10.05 -7.85 8.59
CA ILE A 383 9.06 -6.88 8.13
C ILE A 383 8.64 -5.96 9.27
N GLU A 384 8.79 -4.65 9.11
CA GLU A 384 8.14 -3.65 9.96
C GLU A 384 6.74 -3.38 9.40
N ASN A 385 5.71 -3.69 10.21
CA ASN A 385 4.33 -3.40 9.88
C ASN A 385 3.92 -2.01 10.42
N SER A 386 2.66 -1.64 10.28
CA SER A 386 2.08 -0.38 10.79
C SER A 386 0.84 -0.60 11.67
N TRP A 387 0.80 -1.70 12.41
CA TRP A 387 -0.31 -2.06 13.31
C TRP A 387 0.03 -1.94 14.81
N GLY A 388 1.11 -1.21 15.13
CA GLY A 388 1.62 -1.05 16.49
C GLY A 388 2.37 -2.28 16.98
N GLU A 389 2.76 -2.27 18.26
CA GLU A 389 3.67 -3.26 18.84
C GLU A 389 2.98 -4.54 19.37
N LYS A 390 1.63 -4.60 19.37
CA LYS A 390 0.90 -5.77 19.92
C LYS A 390 1.02 -7.03 19.05
N PRO A 391 0.80 -7.00 17.72
CA PRO A 391 0.91 -8.19 16.89
C PRO A 391 2.38 -8.51 16.61
N GLY A 392 2.65 -9.80 16.38
CA GLY A 392 3.98 -10.28 16.02
C GLY A 392 5.06 -10.04 17.07
N PHE A 393 6.28 -9.84 16.62
CA PHE A 393 7.45 -9.59 17.46
C PHE A 393 7.62 -8.09 17.71
N LYS A 394 6.84 -7.52 18.64
CA LYS A 394 6.77 -6.08 18.89
C LYS A 394 6.39 -5.26 17.63
N GLY A 395 5.44 -5.78 16.85
CA GLY A 395 4.99 -5.16 15.59
C GLY A 395 5.77 -5.59 14.34
N TYR A 396 6.88 -6.29 14.50
CA TYR A 396 7.62 -6.89 13.39
C TYR A 396 7.07 -8.26 13.04
N PHE A 397 7.11 -8.59 11.74
CA PHE A 397 6.64 -9.85 11.19
C PHE A 397 7.81 -10.62 10.56
N VAL A 398 7.67 -11.94 10.51
CA VAL A 398 8.57 -12.84 9.78
C VAL A 398 7.84 -13.33 8.53
N MET A 399 8.42 -13.10 7.38
CA MET A 399 7.91 -13.49 6.08
C MET A 399 8.84 -14.53 5.46
N SER A 400 8.35 -15.72 5.09
CA SER A 400 9.14 -16.68 4.35
C SER A 400 9.42 -16.24 2.92
N ASP A 401 10.50 -16.74 2.32
CA ASP A 401 10.85 -16.42 0.93
C ASP A 401 9.79 -16.97 -0.06
N LYS A 402 9.17 -18.11 0.23
CA LYS A 402 8.06 -18.66 -0.57
C LYS A 402 6.84 -17.74 -0.57
N TRP A 403 6.54 -17.13 0.59
CA TRP A 403 5.46 -16.16 0.68
C TRP A 403 5.80 -14.88 -0.09
N PHE A 404 7.06 -14.44 -0.05
CA PHE A 404 7.53 -13.32 -0.87
C PHE A 404 7.24 -13.57 -2.33
N ASP A 405 7.66 -14.74 -2.88
CA ASP A 405 7.44 -15.09 -4.28
C ASP A 405 5.99 -15.01 -4.69
N LYS A 406 5.10 -15.44 -3.81
CA LYS A 406 3.67 -15.57 -4.12
C LYS A 406 2.89 -14.27 -3.95
N PHE A 407 3.19 -13.45 -2.92
CA PHE A 407 2.32 -12.35 -2.49
C PHE A 407 2.98 -10.98 -2.40
N VAL A 408 4.27 -10.84 -2.65
CA VAL A 408 4.91 -9.53 -2.78
C VAL A 408 4.84 -9.09 -4.25
N TYR A 409 4.23 -7.93 -4.47
CA TYR A 409 3.96 -7.42 -5.82
C TYR A 409 4.75 -6.16 -6.17
N GLN A 410 5.24 -5.42 -5.17
CA GLN A 410 5.88 -4.14 -5.39
C GLN A 410 7.02 -3.91 -4.38
N ALA A 411 8.09 -3.25 -4.83
CA ALA A 411 9.16 -2.75 -3.97
C ALA A 411 9.70 -1.42 -4.52
N VAL A 412 10.09 -0.52 -3.62
CA VAL A 412 10.70 0.75 -3.99
C VAL A 412 12.21 0.67 -3.83
N ILE A 413 12.90 0.90 -4.92
CA ILE A 413 14.35 0.72 -5.03
C ILE A 413 15.03 2.04 -5.40
N ASN A 414 16.14 2.37 -4.72
CA ASN A 414 16.97 3.48 -5.12
C ASN A 414 17.73 3.12 -6.42
N LYS A 415 17.69 4.01 -7.41
CA LYS A 415 18.29 3.84 -8.74
C LYS A 415 19.77 3.47 -8.71
N LYS A 416 20.52 3.85 -7.67
CA LYS A 416 21.95 3.48 -7.54
C LYS A 416 22.20 1.97 -7.48
N TYR A 417 21.17 1.17 -7.14
CA TYR A 417 21.26 -0.29 -7.07
C TYR A 417 20.90 -0.98 -8.38
N LEU A 418 20.25 -0.27 -9.31
CA LEU A 418 19.89 -0.82 -10.63
C LEU A 418 21.13 -0.94 -11.53
N SER A 419 21.08 -1.95 -12.40
CA SER A 419 21.99 -2.01 -13.56
C SER A 419 21.71 -0.85 -14.53
N ASP A 420 22.68 -0.55 -15.39
CA ASP A 420 22.49 0.51 -16.39
C ASP A 420 21.37 0.16 -17.40
N ASP A 421 21.18 -1.11 -17.69
CA ASP A 421 20.07 -1.58 -18.56
C ASP A 421 18.70 -1.32 -17.90
N LEU A 422 18.56 -1.58 -16.60
CA LEU A 422 17.32 -1.31 -15.86
C LEU A 422 17.04 0.19 -15.71
N LYS A 423 18.09 1.01 -15.47
CA LYS A 423 17.95 2.48 -15.47
C LYS A 423 17.44 2.98 -16.82
N LYS A 424 18.08 2.53 -17.90
CA LYS A 424 17.69 2.88 -19.27
C LYS A 424 16.25 2.43 -19.58
N ALA A 425 15.88 1.20 -19.23
CA ALA A 425 14.52 0.69 -19.42
C ALA A 425 13.48 1.52 -18.67
N PHE A 426 13.77 1.94 -17.43
CA PHE A 426 12.89 2.80 -16.65
C PHE A 426 12.79 4.21 -17.25
N GLU A 427 13.92 4.82 -17.63
CA GLU A 427 13.95 6.19 -18.19
C GLU A 427 13.23 6.28 -19.53
N GLU A 428 13.47 5.32 -20.42
CA GLU A 428 12.83 5.27 -21.74
C GLU A 428 11.32 4.95 -21.62
N GLY A 429 10.99 3.92 -20.82
CA GLY A 429 9.59 3.52 -20.62
C GLY A 429 8.77 4.54 -19.83
N SER A 430 9.42 5.38 -19.00
CA SER A 430 8.74 6.43 -18.24
C SER A 430 8.28 7.61 -19.10
N LYS A 431 8.75 7.75 -20.33
CA LYS A 431 8.30 8.79 -21.26
C LYS A 431 6.91 8.49 -21.81
N ASP A 432 6.59 7.22 -22.01
CA ASP A 432 5.30 6.74 -22.50
C ASP A 432 4.99 5.37 -21.84
N PRO A 433 4.58 5.35 -20.57
CA PRO A 433 4.32 4.12 -19.85
C PRO A 433 3.05 3.42 -20.38
N ILE A 434 3.09 2.10 -20.42
CA ILE A 434 1.92 1.30 -20.79
C ILE A 434 0.81 1.54 -19.77
N GLN A 435 -0.37 1.99 -20.24
CA GLN A 435 -1.49 2.32 -19.39
C GLN A 435 -2.28 1.05 -19.02
N LEU A 436 -2.38 0.77 -17.73
CA LEU A 436 -3.25 -0.25 -17.17
C LEU A 436 -4.63 0.35 -16.86
N LEU A 437 -5.65 -0.49 -16.86
CA LEU A 437 -7.01 -0.06 -16.54
C LEU A 437 -7.13 0.37 -15.07
N PRO A 438 -8.07 1.26 -14.72
CA PRO A 438 -8.21 1.78 -13.34
C PRO A 438 -8.45 0.71 -12.26
N TRP A 439 -8.94 -0.44 -12.65
CA TRP A 439 -9.24 -1.59 -11.76
C TRP A 439 -8.18 -2.68 -11.80
N ASP A 440 -7.01 -2.42 -12.41
CA ASP A 440 -5.90 -3.37 -12.42
C ASP A 440 -5.44 -3.70 -10.98
N PRO A 441 -5.04 -4.97 -10.71
CA PRO A 441 -4.50 -5.37 -9.41
C PRO A 441 -3.28 -4.58 -8.91
N MET A 442 -2.55 -3.93 -9.84
CA MET A 442 -1.41 -3.05 -9.53
C MET A 442 -1.81 -1.61 -9.20
N GLY A 443 -3.07 -1.37 -8.88
CA GLY A 443 -3.62 -0.07 -8.51
C GLY A 443 -3.25 0.40 -7.10
N ALA A 444 -4.14 1.20 -6.48
CA ALA A 444 -3.90 1.75 -5.14
C ALA A 444 -3.90 0.66 -4.05
N LEU A 445 -2.92 0.69 -3.16
CA LEU A 445 -2.92 -0.08 -1.92
C LEU A 445 -4.04 0.40 -0.99
N ALA A 446 -4.58 -0.52 -0.20
CA ALA A 446 -5.68 -0.26 0.74
C ALA A 446 -6.95 0.36 0.09
N LYS A 447 -7.23 0.03 -1.14
CA LYS A 447 -8.36 0.58 -1.93
C LYS A 447 -9.74 0.32 -1.29
N ASN A 448 -9.87 -0.72 -0.48
CA ASN A 448 -11.15 -1.17 0.09
C ASN A 448 -11.27 -0.92 1.60
N TYR A 449 -10.51 0.01 2.15
CA TYR A 449 -10.60 0.40 3.56
C TYR A 449 -11.53 1.60 3.72
#